data_50f99efe09c9c0d1acc92792610dcbf0
#
_entry.id   50f99efe09c9c0d1acc92792610dcbf0
#
_cell.length_a   1.000
_cell.length_b   1.000
_cell.length_c   1.000
_cell.angle_alpha   90.00
_cell.angle_beta   90.00
_cell.angle_gamma   90.00
#
_symmetry.space_group_name_H-M   'P 1'
#
loop_
_entity.id
_entity.type
_entity.pdbx_description
1 polymer ?
#
loop_
_entity_poly.entity_id
_entity_poly.type
_entity_poly.pdbx_seq_one_letter_code
_entity_poly.pdbx_strand_id
1 'polypeptide(L)'
;MNYCKQAPGQTRPDIAAVREFAKAGWTLDDMHGMPHWLRVERNGMLLATGGVDVTVVRLFAYLHDKCRQTNDRDLCHGHRAAEMLPSLRGSLLAGLDDGAFDKLVTACRLHSVEKCTGDITIDTCFDADRLDLGRVGIIPAPDKMATEMGRYFASDAAAFCRACAEFEFSNRQARDTDIIY
;
A
#
# COMPACT_ATOMS: atom_id res chain seq x y z
N MET A 1 -20.02 3.55 -18.97
CA MET A 1 -18.70 3.26 -18.37
C MET A 1 -17.65 3.86 -19.29
N ASN A 2 -17.15 5.07 -18.95
CA ASN A 2 -16.10 5.71 -19.75
C ASN A 2 -14.74 5.27 -19.23
N TYR A 3 -14.14 4.30 -19.89
CA TYR A 3 -12.71 4.04 -19.74
C TYR A 3 -11.96 5.25 -20.29
N CYS A 4 -11.27 5.98 -19.41
CA CYS A 4 -10.33 7.03 -19.82
C CYS A 4 -9.24 6.37 -20.68
N LYS A 5 -9.25 6.63 -21.99
CA LYS A 5 -8.21 6.15 -22.92
C LYS A 5 -6.92 6.86 -22.56
N GLN A 6 -5.95 6.09 -22.04
CA GLN A 6 -4.59 6.56 -21.78
C GLN A 6 -3.89 6.88 -23.12
N ALA A 7 -3.03 7.90 -23.09
CA ALA A 7 -2.15 8.22 -24.21
C ALA A 7 -1.21 7.01 -24.48
N PRO A 8 -0.96 6.64 -25.76
CA PRO A 8 -0.07 5.55 -26.08
C PRO A 8 1.37 5.92 -25.72
N GLY A 9 1.99 5.14 -24.80
CA GLY A 9 3.41 5.23 -24.49
C GLY A 9 3.79 5.36 -23.00
N GLN A 10 2.85 5.57 -22.08
CA GLN A 10 3.17 5.65 -20.66
C GLN A 10 3.11 4.24 -20.03
N THR A 11 4.27 3.63 -19.85
CA THR A 11 4.40 2.38 -19.10
C THR A 11 4.18 2.67 -17.61
N ARG A 12 3.25 1.97 -16.98
CA ARG A 12 3.05 2.06 -15.51
C ARG A 12 4.27 1.48 -14.78
N PRO A 13 4.55 1.95 -13.55
CA PRO A 13 5.56 1.31 -12.71
C PRO A 13 5.35 -0.20 -12.59
N ASP A 14 6.43 -0.96 -12.75
CA ASP A 14 6.40 -2.40 -12.54
C ASP A 14 6.42 -2.71 -11.03
N ILE A 15 5.28 -3.12 -10.51
CA ILE A 15 5.10 -3.45 -9.09
C ILE A 15 6.01 -4.60 -8.66
N ALA A 16 6.28 -5.56 -9.54
CA ALA A 16 7.18 -6.67 -9.21
C ALA A 16 8.62 -6.17 -9.03
N ALA A 17 9.09 -5.28 -9.91
CA ALA A 17 10.40 -4.66 -9.76
C ALA A 17 10.50 -3.79 -8.50
N VAL A 18 9.44 -3.05 -8.14
CA VAL A 18 9.38 -2.26 -6.89
C VAL A 18 9.43 -3.18 -5.67
N ARG A 19 8.73 -4.31 -5.70
CA ARG A 19 8.77 -5.31 -4.61
C ARG A 19 10.17 -5.89 -4.42
N GLU A 20 10.86 -6.25 -5.50
CA GLU A 20 12.24 -6.76 -5.40
C GLU A 20 13.21 -5.68 -4.91
N PHE A 21 13.04 -4.42 -5.33
CA PHE A 21 13.78 -3.29 -4.75
C PHE A 21 13.53 -3.14 -3.25
N ALA A 22 12.28 -3.21 -2.81
CA ALA A 22 11.93 -3.11 -1.39
C ALA A 22 12.59 -4.22 -0.57
N LYS A 23 12.64 -5.45 -1.09
CA LYS A 23 13.28 -6.59 -0.47
C LYS A 23 14.81 -6.49 -0.45
N ALA A 24 15.41 -5.91 -1.48
CA ALA A 24 16.86 -5.79 -1.59
C ALA A 24 17.44 -4.95 -0.45
N GLY A 25 18.39 -5.51 0.29
CA GLY A 25 19.04 -4.85 1.44
C GLY A 25 18.14 -4.66 2.67
N TRP A 26 16.98 -5.33 2.74
CA TRP A 26 16.18 -5.37 3.96
C TRP A 26 16.88 -6.21 5.03
N THR A 27 17.07 -5.64 6.21
CA THR A 27 17.85 -6.26 7.29
C THR A 27 17.07 -6.46 8.59
N LEU A 28 15.83 -5.91 8.64
CA LEU A 28 14.96 -6.12 9.79
C LEU A 28 14.15 -7.42 9.61
N ASP A 29 13.41 -7.82 10.65
CA ASP A 29 12.59 -9.02 10.61
C ASP A 29 11.32 -8.89 9.75
N ASP A 30 10.50 -9.94 9.76
CA ASP A 30 9.27 -10.02 8.99
C ASP A 30 8.13 -9.15 9.55
N MET A 31 8.27 -8.58 10.74
CA MET A 31 7.25 -7.73 11.36
C MET A 31 6.97 -6.49 10.51
N HIS A 32 8.02 -5.89 9.94
CA HIS A 32 7.95 -4.72 9.05
C HIS A 32 8.41 -5.04 7.61
N GLY A 33 8.69 -6.32 7.31
CA GLY A 33 9.22 -6.80 6.05
C GLY A 33 8.16 -7.27 5.06
N MET A 34 8.57 -8.16 4.16
CA MET A 34 7.74 -8.63 3.03
C MET A 34 6.37 -9.17 3.43
N PRO A 35 6.18 -9.97 4.48
CA PRO A 35 4.85 -10.45 4.87
C PRO A 35 3.90 -9.30 5.22
N HIS A 36 4.39 -8.25 5.89
CA HIS A 36 3.63 -7.05 6.18
C HIS A 36 3.27 -6.31 4.88
N TRP A 37 4.22 -6.04 4.01
CA TRP A 37 3.99 -5.30 2.75
C TRP A 37 2.95 -5.98 1.85
N LEU A 38 2.98 -7.31 1.76
CA LEU A 38 1.98 -8.08 1.02
C LEU A 38 0.57 -7.94 1.63
N ARG A 39 0.45 -7.90 2.95
CA ARG A 39 -0.83 -7.66 3.61
C ARG A 39 -1.30 -6.23 3.43
N VAL A 40 -0.41 -5.24 3.46
CA VAL A 40 -0.73 -3.83 3.15
C VAL A 40 -1.21 -3.69 1.71
N GLU A 41 -0.55 -4.32 0.73
CA GLU A 41 -1.04 -4.33 -0.67
C GLU A 41 -2.45 -4.92 -0.75
N ARG A 42 -2.68 -6.11 -0.18
CA ARG A 42 -3.99 -6.76 -0.14
C ARG A 42 -5.05 -5.86 0.51
N ASN A 43 -4.76 -5.33 1.69
CA ASN A 43 -5.67 -4.47 2.44
C ASN A 43 -6.03 -3.23 1.63
N GLY A 44 -5.04 -2.59 0.99
CA GLY A 44 -5.26 -1.45 0.13
C GLY A 44 -6.16 -1.76 -1.07
N MET A 45 -6.00 -2.92 -1.68
CA MET A 45 -6.86 -3.36 -2.79
C MET A 45 -8.30 -3.66 -2.33
N LEU A 46 -8.49 -4.17 -1.10
CA LEU A 46 -9.82 -4.37 -0.50
C LEU A 46 -10.50 -3.05 -0.13
N LEU A 47 -9.73 -2.04 0.27
CA LEU A 47 -10.22 -0.72 0.63
C LEU A 47 -10.50 0.17 -0.59
N ALA A 48 -9.92 -0.16 -1.76
CA ALA A 48 -9.99 0.68 -2.94
C ALA A 48 -11.43 0.79 -3.48
N THR A 49 -11.98 1.99 -3.41
CA THR A 49 -13.28 2.36 -3.97
C THR A 49 -13.10 3.30 -5.16
N GLY A 50 -14.18 3.76 -5.77
CA GLY A 50 -14.13 4.73 -6.88
C GLY A 50 -13.30 5.97 -6.51
N GLY A 51 -12.38 6.38 -7.39
CA GLY A 51 -11.50 7.53 -7.21
C GLY A 51 -10.15 7.23 -6.55
N VAL A 52 -9.94 6.01 -6.02
CA VAL A 52 -8.63 5.59 -5.49
C VAL A 52 -7.67 5.25 -6.62
N ASP A 53 -6.46 5.81 -6.60
CA ASP A 53 -5.37 5.39 -7.46
C ASP A 53 -4.71 4.12 -6.89
N VAL A 54 -5.11 2.98 -7.43
CA VAL A 54 -4.58 1.66 -6.99
C VAL A 54 -3.09 1.49 -7.29
N THR A 55 -2.52 2.22 -8.26
CA THR A 55 -1.09 2.20 -8.52
C THR A 55 -0.33 2.81 -7.34
N VAL A 56 -0.77 3.96 -6.86
CA VAL A 56 -0.19 4.62 -5.68
C VAL A 56 -0.30 3.71 -4.44
N VAL A 57 -1.47 3.11 -4.22
CA VAL A 57 -1.70 2.20 -3.08
C VAL A 57 -0.74 1.01 -3.11
N ARG A 58 -0.54 0.39 -4.27
CA ARG A 58 0.38 -0.74 -4.44
C ARG A 58 1.84 -0.34 -4.25
N LEU A 59 2.26 0.81 -4.77
CA LEU A 59 3.61 1.36 -4.57
C LEU A 59 3.86 1.68 -3.10
N PHE A 60 2.89 2.32 -2.44
CA PHE A 60 2.96 2.62 -1.00
C PHE A 60 3.21 1.36 -0.18
N ALA A 61 2.50 0.28 -0.47
CA ALA A 61 2.62 -0.97 0.29
C ALA A 61 4.08 -1.45 0.42
N TYR A 62 4.88 -1.30 -0.62
CA TYR A 62 6.28 -1.75 -0.63
C TYR A 62 7.30 -0.68 -0.24
N LEU A 63 6.94 0.60 -0.30
CA LEU A 63 7.91 1.69 -0.15
C LEU A 63 7.80 2.42 1.19
N HIS A 64 6.64 2.39 1.88
CA HIS A 64 6.39 3.19 3.08
C HIS A 64 7.36 2.89 4.24
N ASP A 65 7.67 1.60 4.44
CA ASP A 65 8.56 1.12 5.51
C ASP A 65 10.00 0.83 5.04
N LYS A 66 10.32 0.99 3.73
CA LYS A 66 11.62 0.63 3.14
C LYS A 66 12.82 1.24 3.86
N CYS A 67 12.66 2.43 4.43
CA CYS A 67 13.72 3.16 5.13
C CYS A 67 13.65 3.02 6.65
N ARG A 68 12.96 1.99 7.15
CA ARG A 68 12.90 1.68 8.58
C ARG A 68 14.26 1.17 9.08
N GLN A 69 14.67 1.60 10.27
CA GLN A 69 15.98 1.31 10.85
C GLN A 69 15.92 0.39 12.06
N THR A 70 14.73 0.21 12.66
CA THR A 70 14.54 -0.65 13.83
C THR A 70 13.14 -1.26 13.80
N ASN A 71 12.96 -2.42 14.45
CA ASN A 71 11.65 -3.03 14.68
C ASN A 71 10.84 -2.31 15.77
N ASP A 72 11.52 -1.53 16.61
CA ASP A 72 10.90 -0.70 17.63
C ASP A 72 10.27 0.57 17.05
N ARG A 73 9.92 1.51 17.92
CA ARG A 73 9.36 2.80 17.53
C ARG A 73 10.36 3.63 16.72
N ASP A 74 10.09 3.80 15.43
CA ASP A 74 10.89 4.59 14.49
C ASP A 74 10.03 5.73 13.89
N LEU A 75 10.03 6.90 14.54
CA LEU A 75 9.15 8.01 14.16
C LEU A 75 9.49 8.67 12.82
N CYS A 76 10.71 8.46 12.32
CA CYS A 76 11.20 9.14 11.12
C CYS A 76 11.20 8.22 9.88
N HIS A 77 10.79 6.94 9.99
CA HIS A 77 10.86 6.00 8.87
C HIS A 77 10.07 6.46 7.65
N GLY A 78 8.85 6.95 7.84
CA GLY A 78 8.02 7.47 6.76
C GLY A 78 8.60 8.73 6.09
N HIS A 79 9.22 9.61 6.87
CA HIS A 79 9.91 10.78 6.33
C HIS A 79 11.10 10.35 5.45
N ARG A 80 11.95 9.44 5.94
CA ARG A 80 13.07 8.91 5.16
C ARG A 80 12.61 8.17 3.90
N ALA A 81 11.51 7.41 3.99
CA ALA A 81 10.92 6.76 2.81
C ALA A 81 10.50 7.81 1.77
N ALA A 82 9.82 8.88 2.17
CA ALA A 82 9.44 9.97 1.28
C ALA A 82 10.64 10.69 0.64
N GLU A 83 11.74 10.86 1.38
CA GLU A 83 12.98 11.47 0.87
C GLU A 83 13.72 10.57 -0.14
N MET A 84 13.55 9.26 -0.06
CA MET A 84 14.11 8.30 -1.03
C MET A 84 13.42 8.38 -2.39
N LEU A 85 12.09 8.60 -2.43
CA LEU A 85 11.27 8.46 -3.63
C LEU A 85 11.73 9.30 -4.85
N PRO A 86 12.20 10.55 -4.70
CA PRO A 86 12.71 11.34 -5.83
C PRO A 86 13.84 10.63 -6.59
N SER A 87 14.70 9.87 -5.93
CA SER A 87 15.79 9.12 -6.56
C SER A 87 15.29 7.97 -7.47
N LEU A 88 14.05 7.52 -7.26
CA LEU A 88 13.42 6.44 -8.03
C LEU A 88 12.56 6.96 -9.19
N ARG A 89 12.35 8.29 -9.29
CA ARG A 89 11.44 8.93 -10.24
C ARG A 89 11.73 8.58 -11.69
N GLY A 90 13.00 8.55 -12.09
CA GLY A 90 13.46 8.26 -13.45
C GLY A 90 13.68 6.77 -13.74
N SER A 91 13.40 5.88 -12.79
CA SER A 91 13.64 4.44 -12.90
C SER A 91 12.42 3.62 -12.47
N LEU A 92 12.39 3.09 -11.25
CA LEU A 92 11.29 2.24 -10.75
C LEU A 92 9.92 2.93 -10.75
N LEU A 93 9.88 4.25 -10.62
CA LEU A 93 8.65 5.05 -10.62
C LEU A 93 8.45 5.79 -11.97
N ALA A 94 9.20 5.42 -13.00
CA ALA A 94 9.01 5.97 -14.34
C ALA A 94 7.58 5.69 -14.82
N GLY A 95 6.95 6.68 -15.46
CA GLY A 95 5.57 6.59 -15.92
C GLY A 95 4.49 6.89 -14.88
N LEU A 96 4.85 7.12 -13.62
CA LEU A 96 3.91 7.69 -12.64
C LEU A 96 3.77 9.19 -12.93
N ASP A 97 2.56 9.71 -13.07
CA ASP A 97 2.35 11.15 -13.26
C ASP A 97 2.69 11.95 -11.98
N ASP A 98 2.83 13.28 -12.11
CA ASP A 98 3.25 14.11 -11.00
C ASP A 98 2.27 14.09 -9.83
N GLY A 99 0.96 14.09 -10.11
CA GLY A 99 -0.07 14.05 -9.07
C GLY A 99 -0.05 12.73 -8.29
N ALA A 100 0.09 11.60 -8.98
CA ALA A 100 0.23 10.29 -8.36
C ALA A 100 1.55 10.16 -7.57
N PHE A 101 2.64 10.74 -8.09
CA PHE A 101 3.91 10.79 -7.37
C PHE A 101 3.81 11.61 -6.08
N ASP A 102 3.20 12.79 -6.12
CA ASP A 102 3.02 13.64 -4.94
C ASP A 102 2.16 12.96 -3.87
N LYS A 103 1.11 12.23 -4.29
CA LYS A 103 0.31 11.40 -3.37
C LYS A 103 1.15 10.30 -2.73
N LEU A 104 1.99 9.59 -3.49
CA LEU A 104 2.87 8.55 -2.95
C LEU A 104 3.86 9.13 -1.92
N VAL A 105 4.50 10.26 -2.25
CA VAL A 105 5.43 10.97 -1.33
C VAL A 105 4.70 11.37 -0.05
N THR A 106 3.50 11.95 -0.17
CA THR A 106 2.70 12.38 0.97
C THR A 106 2.26 11.18 1.82
N ALA A 107 1.77 10.11 1.17
CA ALA A 107 1.37 8.89 1.86
C ALA A 107 2.53 8.30 2.67
N CYS A 108 3.71 8.11 2.06
CA CYS A 108 4.88 7.60 2.76
C CYS A 108 5.29 8.50 3.92
N ARG A 109 5.29 9.82 3.74
CA ARG A 109 5.72 10.78 4.76
C ARG A 109 4.82 10.77 5.99
N LEU A 110 3.50 10.68 5.79
CA LEU A 110 2.52 11.00 6.82
C LEU A 110 1.83 9.77 7.44
N HIS A 111 1.97 8.56 6.88
CA HIS A 111 1.18 7.39 7.29
C HIS A 111 1.25 7.08 8.79
N SER A 112 2.39 7.34 9.43
CA SER A 112 2.62 7.02 10.85
C SER A 112 2.32 8.19 11.81
N VAL A 113 2.04 9.40 11.30
CA VAL A 113 1.87 10.61 12.10
C VAL A 113 0.50 11.29 11.93
N GLU A 114 -0.11 11.19 10.74
CA GLU A 114 -1.40 11.80 10.46
C GLU A 114 -2.53 10.77 10.43
N LYS A 115 -3.72 11.20 10.84
CA LYS A 115 -4.91 10.33 10.80
C LYS A 115 -5.50 10.27 9.40
N CYS A 116 -5.67 11.41 8.75
CA CYS A 116 -6.25 11.55 7.41
C CYS A 116 -5.76 12.82 6.75
N THR A 117 -5.86 12.88 5.42
CA THR A 117 -5.50 14.05 4.61
C THR A 117 -6.71 14.63 3.88
N GLY A 118 -7.78 13.87 3.71
CA GLY A 118 -8.92 14.18 2.88
C GLY A 118 -8.73 13.75 1.40
N ASP A 119 -7.55 13.26 1.00
CA ASP A 119 -7.37 12.60 -0.29
C ASP A 119 -7.65 11.10 -0.14
N ILE A 120 -8.62 10.60 -0.87
CA ILE A 120 -9.08 9.20 -0.72
C ILE A 120 -7.98 8.18 -1.02
N THR A 121 -7.04 8.47 -1.92
CA THR A 121 -5.93 7.56 -2.24
C THR A 121 -4.94 7.50 -1.08
N ILE A 122 -4.53 8.65 -0.54
CA ILE A 122 -3.60 8.73 0.59
C ILE A 122 -4.23 8.10 1.84
N ASP A 123 -5.49 8.42 2.10
CA ASP A 123 -6.24 7.90 3.24
C ASP A 123 -6.44 6.37 3.16
N THR A 124 -6.60 5.83 1.94
CA THR A 124 -6.61 4.38 1.69
C THR A 124 -5.25 3.74 2.01
N CYS A 125 -4.13 4.39 1.66
CA CYS A 125 -2.79 3.93 2.04
C CYS A 125 -2.63 3.83 3.56
N PHE A 126 -3.08 4.85 4.30
CA PHE A 126 -3.01 4.87 5.76
C PHE A 126 -3.80 3.72 6.39
N ASP A 127 -5.03 3.52 5.94
CA ASP A 127 -5.88 2.47 6.49
C ASP A 127 -5.41 1.07 6.11
N ALA A 128 -4.79 0.91 4.94
CA ALA A 128 -4.20 -0.37 4.51
C ALA A 128 -3.10 -0.84 5.48
N ASP A 129 -2.24 0.07 5.93
CA ASP A 129 -1.21 -0.21 6.94
C ASP A 129 -1.84 -0.45 8.33
N ARG A 130 -2.78 0.42 8.75
CA ARG A 130 -3.43 0.32 10.07
C ARG A 130 -4.23 -0.96 10.27
N LEU A 131 -4.87 -1.49 9.22
CA LEU A 131 -5.57 -2.77 9.28
C LEU A 131 -4.63 -3.96 9.56
N ASP A 132 -3.33 -3.80 9.35
CA ASP A 132 -2.32 -4.82 9.67
C ASP A 132 -1.69 -4.67 11.07
N LEU A 133 -2.15 -3.74 11.89
CA LEU A 133 -1.64 -3.52 13.26
C LEU A 133 -1.80 -4.74 14.17
N GLY A 134 -2.67 -5.69 13.82
CA GLY A 134 -2.79 -6.97 14.50
C GLY A 134 -1.47 -7.76 14.58
N ARG A 135 -0.55 -7.54 13.61
CA ARG A 135 0.81 -8.15 13.61
C ARG A 135 1.66 -7.77 14.83
N VAL A 136 1.38 -6.60 15.40
CA VAL A 136 2.06 -6.09 16.61
C VAL A 136 1.16 -6.09 17.84
N GLY A 137 0.07 -6.86 17.82
CA GLY A 137 -0.84 -7.03 18.95
C GLY A 137 -1.80 -5.85 19.17
N ILE A 138 -1.91 -4.91 18.22
CA ILE A 138 -2.83 -3.77 18.31
C ILE A 138 -4.08 -4.06 17.49
N ILE A 139 -5.26 -3.99 18.12
CA ILE A 139 -6.54 -4.13 17.42
C ILE A 139 -6.83 -2.83 16.66
N PRO A 140 -7.02 -2.87 15.32
CA PRO A 140 -7.43 -1.70 14.56
C PRO A 140 -8.73 -1.09 15.11
N ALA A 141 -8.74 0.21 15.39
CA ALA A 141 -9.87 0.91 15.96
C ALA A 141 -10.59 1.77 14.90
N PRO A 142 -11.94 1.68 14.77
CA PRO A 142 -12.68 2.42 13.73
C PRO A 142 -12.48 3.93 13.78
N ASP A 143 -12.34 4.51 14.98
CA ASP A 143 -12.09 5.95 15.17
C ASP A 143 -10.71 6.40 14.68
N LYS A 144 -9.78 5.47 14.43
CA LYS A 144 -8.44 5.73 13.89
C LYS A 144 -8.38 5.60 12.37
N MET A 145 -9.42 5.08 11.75
CA MET A 145 -9.46 4.92 10.29
C MET A 145 -9.86 6.23 9.60
N ALA A 146 -9.26 6.47 8.45
CA ALA A 146 -9.49 7.65 7.62
C ALA A 146 -10.70 7.47 6.70
N THR A 147 -10.85 6.27 6.11
CA THR A 147 -11.88 5.96 5.10
C THR A 147 -13.12 5.28 5.72
N GLU A 148 -14.24 5.31 5.01
CA GLU A 148 -15.47 4.61 5.43
C GLU A 148 -15.25 3.09 5.44
N MET A 149 -14.63 2.53 4.39
CA MET A 149 -14.35 1.10 4.31
C MET A 149 -13.33 0.65 5.37
N GLY A 150 -12.33 1.48 5.69
CA GLY A 150 -11.41 1.22 6.80
C GLY A 150 -12.14 1.14 8.14
N ARG A 151 -13.06 2.06 8.42
CA ARG A 151 -13.91 2.02 9.62
C ARG A 151 -14.77 0.78 9.66
N TYR A 152 -15.37 0.40 8.53
CA TYR A 152 -16.18 -0.82 8.45
C TYR A 152 -15.36 -2.06 8.80
N PHE A 153 -14.22 -2.28 8.17
CA PHE A 153 -13.37 -3.45 8.44
C PHE A 153 -12.77 -3.44 9.87
N ALA A 154 -12.45 -2.29 10.41
CA ALA A 154 -11.99 -2.18 11.78
C ALA A 154 -13.11 -2.48 12.81
N SER A 155 -14.38 -2.25 12.44
CA SER A 155 -15.54 -2.55 13.31
C SER A 155 -16.01 -4.01 13.21
N ASP A 156 -15.74 -4.70 12.10
CA ASP A 156 -16.12 -6.09 11.85
C ASP A 156 -14.93 -6.92 11.36
N ALA A 157 -14.13 -7.41 12.30
CA ALA A 157 -12.97 -8.25 12.01
C ALA A 157 -13.33 -9.53 11.23
N ALA A 158 -14.53 -10.07 11.45
CA ALA A 158 -14.98 -11.27 10.73
C ALA A 158 -15.27 -10.95 9.26
N ALA A 159 -15.89 -9.81 8.95
CA ALA A 159 -16.07 -9.33 7.58
C ALA A 159 -14.71 -9.08 6.91
N PHE A 160 -13.77 -8.47 7.61
CA PHE A 160 -12.41 -8.26 7.09
C PHE A 160 -11.70 -9.58 6.78
N CYS A 161 -11.74 -10.56 7.70
CA CYS A 161 -11.15 -11.88 7.46
C CYS A 161 -11.77 -12.59 6.25
N ARG A 162 -13.11 -12.52 6.09
CA ARG A 162 -13.78 -13.10 4.90
C ARG A 162 -13.30 -12.43 3.61
N ALA A 163 -13.27 -11.10 3.57
CA ALA A 163 -12.80 -10.35 2.40
C ALA A 163 -11.35 -10.71 2.04
N CYS A 164 -10.47 -10.85 3.02
CA CYS A 164 -9.08 -11.29 2.81
C CYS A 164 -9.02 -12.70 2.19
N ALA A 165 -9.80 -13.64 2.72
CA ALA A 165 -9.81 -15.02 2.22
C ALA A 165 -10.35 -15.10 0.78
N GLU A 166 -11.40 -14.36 0.45
CA GLU A 166 -11.98 -14.27 -0.89
C GLU A 166 -10.99 -13.67 -1.89
N PHE A 167 -10.30 -12.60 -1.51
CA PHE A 167 -9.27 -11.96 -2.33
C PHE A 167 -8.11 -12.93 -2.64
N GLU A 168 -7.62 -13.64 -1.64
CA GLU A 168 -6.53 -14.60 -1.82
C GLU A 168 -6.94 -15.80 -2.66
N PHE A 169 -8.19 -16.28 -2.51
CA PHE A 169 -8.73 -17.35 -3.32
C PHE A 169 -8.84 -16.94 -4.79
N SER A 170 -9.40 -15.76 -5.07
CA SER A 170 -9.56 -15.22 -6.42
C SER A 170 -8.22 -15.03 -7.13
N ASN A 171 -7.21 -14.54 -6.41
CA ASN A 171 -5.87 -14.35 -6.97
C ASN A 171 -5.12 -15.67 -7.23
N ARG A 172 -5.41 -16.74 -6.48
CA ARG A 172 -4.87 -18.07 -6.78
C ARG A 172 -5.46 -18.62 -8.07
N GLN A 173 -6.77 -18.56 -8.23
CA GLN A 173 -7.43 -19.02 -9.46
C GLN A 173 -6.93 -18.28 -10.71
N ALA A 174 -6.72 -16.96 -10.63
CA ALA A 174 -6.18 -16.17 -11.75
C ALA A 174 -4.78 -16.67 -12.17
N ARG A 175 -3.90 -16.99 -11.24
CA ARG A 175 -2.56 -17.53 -11.54
C ARG A 175 -2.59 -18.92 -12.14
N ASP A 176 -3.52 -19.77 -11.69
CA ASP A 176 -3.66 -21.15 -12.21
C ASP A 176 -4.21 -21.15 -13.64
N THR A 177 -5.01 -20.16 -14.02
CA THR A 177 -5.50 -19.99 -15.40
C THR A 177 -4.44 -19.43 -16.35
N ASP A 178 -3.48 -18.63 -15.88
CA ASP A 178 -2.38 -18.10 -16.70
C ASP A 178 -1.29 -19.15 -17.02
N ILE A 179 -1.32 -20.31 -16.38
CA ILE A 179 -0.36 -21.43 -16.61
C ILE A 179 -0.84 -22.40 -17.72
N ILE A 180 -2.06 -22.25 -18.22
CA ILE A 180 -2.69 -23.20 -19.14
C ILE A 180 -2.57 -22.79 -20.64
N TYR A 181 -1.81 -21.72 -20.97
CA TYR A 181 -1.58 -21.31 -22.38
C TYR A 181 -0.10 -21.14 -22.72
#